data_23cc83f0bf76b504fb3c9d77cbfa2331
#
_entry.id   23cc83f0bf76b504fb3c9d77cbfa2331
#
_cell.length_a   1.000
_cell.length_b   1.000
_cell.length_c   1.000
_cell.angle_alpha   90.00
_cell.angle_beta   90.00
_cell.angle_gamma   90.00
#
_symmetry.space_group_name_H-M   'P 1'
#
loop_
_entity.id
_entity.type
_entity.pdbx_description
1 polymer ?
#
loop_
_entity_poly.entity_id
_entity_poly.type
_entity_poly.pdbx_seq_one_letter_code
_entity_poly.pdbx_strand_id
1 'polypeptide(L)'
;MPDAGNIETRNASNAEAGIRIAGLDHVVLRVASLDRAIEFYEKVLGCRVERRLEQPKLVQLRAGASLIDLVPASTPPQAAAGNMDHFAVRVDGFDAAALTAHLKRHGVIVGEVRERYGAEGYGPSLYISDPDGNTVELKGPATRGL
;
A
#
# COMPACT_ATOMS: atom_id res chain seq x y z
N MET A 1 31.95 12.92 18.93
CA MET A 1 30.53 13.20 19.20
C MET A 1 29.80 13.24 17.86
N PRO A 2 28.91 12.35 17.55
CA PRO A 2 28.11 12.48 16.35
C PRO A 2 27.10 13.61 16.55
N ASP A 3 27.06 14.47 15.55
CA ASP A 3 26.30 15.69 15.49
C ASP A 3 24.78 15.41 15.59
N ALA A 4 24.20 15.74 16.74
CA ALA A 4 22.76 15.63 16.97
C ALA A 4 21.92 16.61 16.11
N GLY A 5 22.58 17.58 15.44
CA GLY A 5 21.90 18.57 14.61
C GLY A 5 21.35 18.05 13.28
N ASN A 6 21.80 16.88 12.84
CA ASN A 6 21.46 16.37 11.51
C ASN A 6 20.17 15.52 11.50
N ILE A 7 19.65 15.09 12.65
CA ILE A 7 18.44 14.28 12.74
C ILE A 7 17.19 15.18 12.80
N GLU A 8 17.26 16.28 13.51
CA GLU A 8 16.15 17.24 13.58
C GLU A 8 15.90 17.95 12.25
N THR A 9 16.96 18.24 11.49
CA THR A 9 16.83 18.87 10.15
C THR A 9 16.17 17.92 9.14
N ARG A 10 16.42 16.62 9.23
CA ARG A 10 15.78 15.64 8.34
C ARG A 10 14.28 15.47 8.62
N ASN A 11 13.90 15.48 9.90
CA ASN A 11 12.49 15.38 10.28
C ASN A 11 11.70 16.65 9.91
N ALA A 12 12.31 17.82 10.04
CA ALA A 12 11.70 19.08 9.65
C ALA A 12 11.49 19.17 8.12
N SER A 13 12.47 18.73 7.31
CA SER A 13 12.34 18.74 5.84
C SER A 13 11.26 17.80 5.34
N ASN A 14 11.08 16.61 5.97
CA ASN A 14 10.01 15.68 5.63
C ASN A 14 8.62 16.22 6.01
N ALA A 15 8.50 16.95 7.10
CA ALA A 15 7.26 17.61 7.48
C ALA A 15 6.88 18.74 6.49
N GLU A 16 7.88 19.50 6.00
CA GLU A 16 7.70 20.54 4.99
C GLU A 16 7.30 19.97 3.62
N ALA A 17 7.71 18.76 3.28
CA ALA A 17 7.33 18.09 2.04
C ALA A 17 5.85 17.69 1.98
N GLY A 18 5.10 17.76 3.09
CA GLY A 18 3.65 17.50 3.14
C GLY A 18 3.27 16.03 3.18
N ILE A 19 4.19 15.10 2.91
CA ILE A 19 3.93 13.65 3.00
C ILE A 19 5.04 13.01 3.83
N ARG A 20 4.65 12.24 4.85
CA ARG A 20 5.58 11.46 5.66
C ARG A 20 5.23 9.99 5.56
N ILE A 21 6.01 9.27 4.76
CA ILE A 21 5.83 7.82 4.58
C ILE A 21 6.42 7.11 5.78
N ALA A 22 5.60 6.30 6.48
CA ALA A 22 6.02 5.49 7.61
C ALA A 22 6.56 4.11 7.17
N GLY A 23 6.13 3.61 6.01
CA GLY A 23 6.57 2.32 5.50
C GLY A 23 5.64 1.81 4.41
N LEU A 24 5.90 0.61 3.93
CA LEU A 24 4.97 -0.08 3.04
C LEU A 24 3.82 -0.64 3.87
N ASP A 25 2.60 -0.44 3.42
CA ASP A 25 1.41 -1.07 4.01
C ASP A 25 1.22 -2.48 3.44
N HIS A 26 1.10 -2.60 2.13
CA HIS A 26 0.94 -3.89 1.46
C HIS A 26 1.36 -3.82 0.00
N VAL A 27 1.57 -4.99 -0.58
CA VAL A 27 1.71 -5.19 -2.02
C VAL A 27 0.62 -6.12 -2.51
N VAL A 28 0.22 -5.99 -3.77
CA VAL A 28 -0.80 -6.85 -4.37
C VAL A 28 -0.21 -7.56 -5.59
N LEU A 29 -0.20 -8.88 -5.54
CA LEU A 29 0.36 -9.73 -6.58
C LEU A 29 -0.77 -10.48 -7.32
N ARG A 30 -0.70 -10.46 -8.65
CA ARG A 30 -1.52 -11.34 -9.47
C ARG A 30 -0.83 -12.70 -9.57
N VAL A 31 -1.54 -13.76 -9.22
CA VAL A 31 -0.98 -15.13 -9.20
C VAL A 31 -1.82 -16.07 -10.06
N ALA A 32 -1.15 -17.02 -10.69
CA ALA A 32 -1.83 -18.00 -11.52
C ALA A 32 -2.71 -18.96 -10.69
N SER A 33 -2.26 -19.33 -9.50
CA SER A 33 -2.99 -20.20 -8.58
C SER A 33 -2.88 -19.65 -7.16
N LEU A 34 -4.02 -19.29 -6.58
CA LEU A 34 -4.07 -18.83 -5.18
C LEU A 34 -3.56 -19.90 -4.22
N ASP A 35 -3.98 -21.15 -4.38
CA ASP A 35 -3.61 -22.24 -3.46
C ASP A 35 -2.10 -22.47 -3.45
N ARG A 36 -1.46 -22.49 -4.61
CA ARG A 36 -0.01 -22.67 -4.72
C ARG A 36 0.76 -21.47 -4.16
N ALA A 37 0.28 -20.27 -4.40
CA ALA A 37 0.90 -19.06 -3.87
C ALA A 37 0.77 -19.00 -2.35
N ILE A 38 -0.40 -19.27 -1.80
CA ILE A 38 -0.62 -19.33 -0.35
C ILE A 38 0.32 -20.35 0.29
N GLU A 39 0.38 -21.55 -0.27
CA GLU A 39 1.27 -22.61 0.24
C GLU A 39 2.72 -22.15 0.27
N PHE A 40 3.18 -21.51 -0.79
CA PHE A 40 4.56 -20.98 -0.84
C PHE A 40 4.81 -19.93 0.26
N TYR A 41 3.96 -18.91 0.33
CA TYR A 41 4.17 -17.83 1.29
C TYR A 41 4.03 -18.28 2.74
N GLU A 42 3.14 -19.23 3.01
CA GLU A 42 3.02 -19.80 4.37
C GLU A 42 4.19 -20.72 4.72
N LYS A 43 4.48 -21.71 3.89
CA LYS A 43 5.48 -22.75 4.22
C LYS A 43 6.90 -22.31 4.03
N VAL A 44 7.18 -21.52 2.99
CA VAL A 44 8.56 -21.09 2.69
C VAL A 44 8.94 -19.82 3.44
N LEU A 45 8.03 -18.84 3.47
CA LEU A 45 8.31 -17.52 4.04
C LEU A 45 7.69 -17.28 5.42
N GLY A 46 6.87 -18.20 5.90
CA GLY A 46 6.28 -18.08 7.23
C GLY A 46 5.18 -17.03 7.35
N CYS A 47 4.62 -16.60 6.23
CA CYS A 47 3.45 -15.73 6.25
C CYS A 47 2.23 -16.47 6.79
N ARG A 48 1.23 -15.73 7.21
CA ARG A 48 0.01 -16.29 7.77
C ARG A 48 -1.21 -15.72 7.04
N VAL A 49 -2.14 -16.57 6.63
CA VAL A 49 -3.42 -16.10 6.08
C VAL A 49 -4.14 -15.30 7.15
N GLU A 50 -4.42 -14.03 6.85
CA GLU A 50 -5.13 -13.13 7.76
C GLU A 50 -6.59 -13.00 7.36
N ARG A 51 -6.87 -12.95 6.04
CA ARG A 51 -8.21 -12.65 5.55
C ARG A 51 -8.41 -13.25 4.16
N ARG A 52 -9.63 -13.72 3.89
CA ARG A 52 -10.06 -14.19 2.58
C ARG A 52 -11.35 -13.48 2.19
N LEU A 53 -11.41 -13.01 0.94
CA LEU A 53 -12.60 -12.41 0.34
C LEU A 53 -12.96 -13.17 -0.92
N GLU A 54 -14.26 -13.30 -1.17
CA GLU A 54 -14.77 -13.94 -2.40
C GLU A 54 -15.16 -12.91 -3.47
N GLN A 55 -15.58 -11.71 -3.07
CA GLN A 55 -15.99 -10.63 -3.98
C GLN A 55 -15.36 -9.28 -3.56
N PRO A 56 -14.30 -8.82 -4.22
CA PRO A 56 -13.47 -9.52 -5.21
C PRO A 56 -12.67 -10.65 -4.56
N LYS A 57 -12.28 -11.64 -5.37
CA LYS A 57 -11.49 -12.75 -4.86
C LYS A 57 -10.08 -12.30 -4.48
N LEU A 58 -9.75 -12.45 -3.21
CA LEU A 58 -8.52 -11.90 -2.64
C LEU A 58 -8.15 -12.70 -1.40
N VAL A 59 -6.88 -12.98 -1.24
CA VAL A 59 -6.34 -13.55 0.01
C VAL A 59 -5.26 -12.62 0.53
N GLN A 60 -5.38 -12.21 1.78
CA GLN A 60 -4.42 -11.33 2.45
C GLN A 60 -3.56 -12.13 3.41
N LEU A 61 -2.25 -12.01 3.23
CA LEU A 61 -1.25 -12.70 4.04
C LEU A 61 -0.51 -11.69 4.91
N ARG A 62 -0.40 -11.98 6.20
CA ARG A 62 0.42 -11.18 7.11
C ARG A 62 1.89 -11.52 6.91
N ALA A 63 2.70 -10.49 6.62
CA ALA A 63 4.13 -10.55 6.43
C ALA A 63 4.79 -9.51 7.36
N GLY A 64 5.02 -9.88 8.61
CA GLY A 64 5.51 -8.94 9.62
C GLY A 64 4.51 -7.81 9.87
N ALA A 65 4.94 -6.57 9.70
CA ALA A 65 4.10 -5.39 9.86
C ALA A 65 3.27 -5.05 8.61
N SER A 66 3.48 -5.77 7.51
CA SER A 66 2.86 -5.48 6.21
C SER A 66 1.95 -6.62 5.76
N LEU A 67 1.23 -6.43 4.65
CA LEU A 67 0.45 -7.48 4.01
C LEU A 67 1.00 -7.78 2.62
N ILE A 68 0.85 -9.04 2.21
CA ILE A 68 0.96 -9.48 0.83
C ILE A 68 -0.43 -9.94 0.42
N ASP A 69 -1.03 -9.25 -0.51
CA ASP A 69 -2.35 -9.57 -1.04
C ASP A 69 -2.21 -10.37 -2.34
N LEU A 70 -2.94 -11.45 -2.44
CA LEU A 70 -2.92 -12.31 -3.62
C LEU A 70 -4.28 -12.23 -4.32
N VAL A 71 -4.24 -11.91 -5.60
CA VAL A 71 -5.43 -11.90 -6.46
C VAL A 71 -5.21 -12.86 -7.64
N PRO A 72 -6.26 -13.53 -8.14
CA PRO A 72 -6.09 -14.39 -9.30
C PRO A 72 -5.78 -13.56 -10.53
N ALA A 73 -4.85 -14.04 -11.37
CA ALA A 73 -4.60 -13.45 -12.66
C ALA A 73 -5.87 -13.57 -13.52
N SER A 74 -6.18 -12.51 -14.28
CA SER A 74 -7.28 -12.56 -15.25
C SER A 74 -6.93 -13.51 -16.40
N THR A 75 -7.93 -14.20 -16.96
CA THR A 75 -7.75 -15.08 -18.09
C THR A 75 -8.38 -14.47 -19.33
N PRO A 76 -7.69 -14.40 -20.51
CA PRO A 76 -6.29 -14.75 -20.68
C PRO A 76 -5.36 -13.75 -19.99
N PRO A 77 -4.14 -14.15 -19.56
CA PRO A 77 -3.21 -13.22 -18.97
C PRO A 77 -2.87 -12.15 -20.00
N GLN A 78 -3.07 -10.89 -19.65
CA GLN A 78 -2.69 -9.79 -20.53
C GLN A 78 -1.18 -9.66 -20.48
N ALA A 79 -0.52 -9.87 -21.60
CA ALA A 79 0.93 -9.83 -21.72
C ALA A 79 1.55 -8.47 -21.30
N ALA A 80 0.75 -7.40 -21.29
CA ALA A 80 1.17 -6.07 -20.88
C ALA A 80 0.89 -5.75 -19.39
N ALA A 81 0.13 -6.60 -18.70
CA ALA A 81 -0.16 -6.40 -17.27
C ALA A 81 0.92 -7.09 -16.46
N GLY A 82 1.74 -6.33 -15.74
CA GLY A 82 2.67 -6.87 -14.76
C GLY A 82 1.94 -7.69 -13.68
N ASN A 83 2.69 -8.51 -12.95
CA ASN A 83 2.13 -9.33 -11.88
C ASN A 83 1.76 -8.52 -10.63
N MET A 84 2.28 -7.31 -10.49
CA MET A 84 1.94 -6.40 -9.39
C MET A 84 0.79 -5.49 -9.79
N ASP A 85 -0.29 -5.49 -9.01
CA ASP A 85 -1.44 -4.60 -9.23
C ASP A 85 -1.16 -3.18 -8.73
N HIS A 86 -0.73 -3.06 -7.50
CA HIS A 86 -0.34 -1.81 -6.87
C HIS A 86 0.51 -2.09 -5.63
N PHE A 87 1.14 -1.06 -5.11
CA PHE A 87 1.70 -1.09 -3.77
C PHE A 87 1.14 0.05 -2.95
N ALA A 88 1.16 -0.11 -1.64
CA ALA A 88 0.65 0.89 -0.72
C ALA A 88 1.74 1.38 0.21
N VAL A 89 1.76 2.69 0.43
CA VAL A 89 2.60 3.31 1.45
C VAL A 89 1.73 3.87 2.56
N ARG A 90 2.21 3.72 3.78
CA ARG A 90 1.56 4.25 4.96
C ARG A 90 1.96 5.72 5.14
N VAL A 91 0.99 6.60 5.18
CA VAL A 91 1.18 8.04 5.33
C VAL A 91 0.80 8.46 6.74
N ASP A 92 1.73 9.07 7.46
CA ASP A 92 1.44 9.66 8.76
C ASP A 92 0.68 10.97 8.61
N GLY A 93 -0.23 11.24 9.54
CA GLY A 93 -1.01 12.47 9.53
C GLY A 93 -1.82 12.64 8.23
N PHE A 94 -2.51 11.60 7.80
CA PHE A 94 -3.32 11.62 6.59
C PHE A 94 -4.44 12.65 6.72
N ASP A 95 -4.34 13.72 5.94
CA ASP A 95 -5.37 14.75 5.80
C ASP A 95 -5.76 14.80 4.32
N ALA A 96 -6.98 14.36 4.00
CA ALA A 96 -7.43 14.19 2.62
C ALA A 96 -7.35 15.50 1.83
N ALA A 97 -7.75 16.62 2.42
CA ALA A 97 -7.75 17.90 1.74
C ALA A 97 -6.33 18.43 1.48
N ALA A 98 -5.47 18.38 2.50
CA ALA A 98 -4.07 18.82 2.38
C ALA A 98 -3.28 17.93 1.43
N LEU A 99 -3.47 16.61 1.51
CA LEU A 99 -2.81 15.64 0.65
C LEU A 99 -3.22 15.81 -0.81
N THR A 100 -4.52 15.95 -1.06
CA THR A 100 -5.05 16.19 -2.41
C THR A 100 -4.52 17.50 -2.99
N ALA A 101 -4.48 18.57 -2.22
CA ALA A 101 -3.94 19.85 -2.65
C ALA A 101 -2.44 19.75 -2.99
N HIS A 102 -1.67 19.06 -2.16
CA HIS A 102 -0.24 18.79 -2.41
C HIS A 102 -0.03 18.03 -3.73
N LEU A 103 -0.76 16.95 -3.92
CA LEU A 103 -0.66 16.12 -5.13
C LEU A 103 -1.05 16.90 -6.39
N LYS A 104 -2.11 17.67 -6.34
CA LYS A 104 -2.56 18.50 -7.46
C LYS A 104 -1.53 19.58 -7.82
N ARG A 105 -0.86 20.19 -6.83
CA ARG A 105 0.22 21.15 -7.09
C ARG A 105 1.39 20.52 -7.86
N HIS A 106 1.60 19.21 -7.71
CA HIS A 106 2.62 18.48 -8.45
C HIS A 106 2.10 17.84 -9.74
N GLY A 107 0.90 18.19 -10.17
CA GLY A 107 0.30 17.68 -11.41
C GLY A 107 -0.14 16.22 -11.34
N VAL A 108 -0.33 15.66 -10.15
CA VAL A 108 -0.75 14.28 -9.97
C VAL A 108 -2.27 14.20 -10.02
N ILE A 109 -2.78 13.25 -10.80
CA ILE A 109 -4.21 12.92 -10.81
C ILE A 109 -4.52 12.11 -9.56
N VAL A 110 -5.46 12.60 -8.77
CA VAL A 110 -5.81 12.01 -7.47
C VAL A 110 -7.10 11.23 -7.60
N GLY A 111 -7.08 9.97 -7.17
CA GLY A 111 -8.27 9.14 -7.07
C GLY A 111 -9.15 9.55 -5.90
N GLU A 112 -10.32 8.93 -5.82
CA GLU A 112 -11.29 9.17 -4.75
C GLU A 112 -10.78 8.64 -3.41
N VAL A 113 -10.91 9.43 -2.36
CA VAL A 113 -10.61 8.99 -1.00
C VAL A 113 -11.70 8.02 -0.53
N ARG A 114 -11.29 6.84 -0.13
CA ARG A 114 -12.18 5.79 0.40
C ARG A 114 -11.58 5.14 1.63
N GLU A 115 -12.41 4.54 2.43
CA GLU A 115 -11.97 3.67 3.52
C GLU A 115 -11.59 2.30 2.96
N ARG A 116 -10.35 1.87 3.21
CA ARG A 116 -9.85 0.56 2.75
C ARG A 116 -9.12 -0.17 3.87
N TYR A 117 -9.14 -1.49 3.78
CA TYR A 117 -8.43 -2.36 4.71
C TYR A 117 -6.94 -2.46 4.32
N GLY A 118 -6.07 -2.40 5.31
CA GLY A 118 -4.63 -2.56 5.14
C GLY A 118 -3.97 -3.19 6.37
N ALA A 119 -2.67 -3.04 6.47
CA ALA A 119 -1.87 -3.71 7.49
C ALA A 119 -2.29 -3.39 8.93
N GLU A 120 -2.85 -2.21 9.17
CA GLU A 120 -3.28 -1.76 10.49
C GLU A 120 -4.81 -1.82 10.68
N GLY A 121 -5.58 -2.18 9.66
CA GLY A 121 -7.03 -2.20 9.66
C GLY A 121 -7.63 -1.21 8.65
N TYR A 122 -8.88 -0.84 8.84
CA TYR A 122 -9.58 0.10 7.96
C TYR A 122 -9.16 1.53 8.22
N GLY A 123 -8.86 2.26 7.17
CA GLY A 123 -8.53 3.66 7.23
C GLY A 123 -8.62 4.34 5.87
N PRO A 124 -8.50 5.67 5.81
CA PRO A 124 -8.63 6.40 4.57
C PRO A 124 -7.49 6.08 3.62
N SER A 125 -7.81 5.99 2.34
CA SER A 125 -6.78 5.82 1.30
C SER A 125 -7.22 6.44 -0.01
N LEU A 126 -6.25 6.72 -0.88
CA LEU A 126 -6.46 7.16 -2.24
C LEU A 126 -5.41 6.56 -3.17
N TYR A 127 -5.75 6.41 -4.44
CA TYR A 127 -4.83 5.92 -5.46
C TYR A 127 -4.29 7.07 -6.29
N ILE A 128 -3.02 6.99 -6.64
CA ILE A 128 -2.35 7.85 -7.61
C ILE A 128 -1.57 6.99 -8.60
N SER A 129 -1.15 7.59 -9.71
CA SER A 129 -0.23 6.95 -10.65
C SER A 129 1.11 7.65 -10.63
N ASP A 130 2.18 6.87 -10.68
CA ASP A 130 3.52 7.42 -10.89
C ASP A 130 3.73 7.78 -12.38
N PRO A 131 4.87 8.40 -12.76
CA PRO A 131 5.12 8.78 -14.15
C PRO A 131 5.15 7.62 -15.15
N ASP A 132 5.41 6.39 -14.69
CA ASP A 132 5.45 5.19 -15.53
C ASP A 132 4.13 4.41 -15.52
N GLY A 133 3.10 4.96 -14.88
CA GLY A 133 1.79 4.32 -14.80
C GLY A 133 1.64 3.28 -13.69
N ASN A 134 2.60 3.19 -12.77
CA ASN A 134 2.44 2.33 -11.60
C ASN A 134 1.42 2.91 -10.64
N THR A 135 0.52 2.07 -10.14
CA THR A 135 -0.47 2.50 -9.15
C THR A 135 0.11 2.47 -7.76
N VAL A 136 0.00 3.58 -7.06
CA VAL A 136 0.42 3.74 -5.66
C VAL A 136 -0.79 4.08 -4.81
N GLU A 137 -0.99 3.32 -3.75
CA GLU A 137 -2.01 3.62 -2.74
C GLU A 137 -1.37 4.40 -1.59
N LEU A 138 -1.92 5.56 -1.28
CA LEU A 138 -1.56 6.33 -0.10
C LEU A 138 -2.57 5.98 1.00
N LYS A 139 -2.10 5.27 2.02
CA LYS A 139 -2.95 4.71 3.09
C LYS A 139 -2.70 5.43 4.39
N GLY A 140 -3.76 5.99 4.97
CA GLY A 140 -3.71 6.61 6.28
C GLY A 140 -3.75 5.59 7.43
N PRO A 141 -3.60 6.07 8.67
CA PRO A 141 -3.71 5.22 9.85
C PRO A 141 -5.10 4.61 9.95
N ALA A 142 -5.18 3.46 10.60
CA ALA A 142 -6.45 2.79 10.81
C ALA A 142 -7.37 3.64 11.69
N THR A 143 -8.62 3.76 11.27
CA THR A 143 -9.71 4.35 12.06
C THR A 143 -10.52 3.27 12.75
N ARG A 144 -10.44 2.02 12.26
CA ARG A 144 -10.96 0.81 12.89
C ARG A 144 -9.85 -0.23 12.92
N GLY A 145 -9.63 -0.88 14.06
CA GLY A 145 -8.59 -1.88 14.25
C GLY A 145 -8.79 -3.16 13.43
N LEU A 146 -7.80 -4.02 13.52
CA LEU A 146 -7.78 -5.36 12.94
C LEU A 146 -8.86 -6.25 13.57
#